data_d5972c6a6628846259590454b0af44b7
#
_entry.id   d5972c6a6628846259590454b0af44b7
#
_cell.length_a   1.000
_cell.length_b   1.000
_cell.length_c   1.000
_cell.angle_alpha   90.00
_cell.angle_beta   90.00
_cell.angle_gamma   90.00
#
_symmetry.space_group_name_H-M   'P 1'
#
loop_
_entity.id
_entity.type
_entity.pdbx_description
1 polymer ?
#
loop_
_entity_poly.entity_id
_entity_poly.type
_entity_poly.pdbx_seq_one_letter_code
_entity_poly.pdbx_strand_id
1 'polypeptide(L)'
;MAACRGLIYLLIRTRLDEAETSAYKLRTRQLVAATSADGIILSYPKSGRTWVETMLSHLYVRRFGLAKTRVLDFQEDRTQFPELPFLFFTHDYAHVTSGRWLIPMRRRRLHFRATPTVMIVRDPIDTAVSMYFQLTRREGHLNDIDLYDFVKLGKGGLVTIVEFMNFWARELPSIHRHLIVRYEELFTSPLEKFGEIVHFFGIEFDPEDVQAAVEFARFENLQELEKAGELSDWRFSDGAVNDEDHLKVRRGKIGGYHDYFSVEQCAELEKFVDAVLDPVYGYGEGRSDR
;
A
#
# COMPACT_ATOMS: atom_id res chain seq x y z
N MET A 1 36.99 -33.17 -6.07
CA MET A 1 36.29 -32.37 -5.04
C MET A 1 36.55 -30.84 -5.12
N ALA A 2 37.72 -30.41 -5.55
CA ALA A 2 38.02 -28.96 -5.70
C ALA A 2 37.24 -28.25 -6.82
N ALA A 3 37.00 -28.94 -7.97
CA ALA A 3 36.28 -28.38 -9.12
C ALA A 3 34.80 -28.13 -8.84
N CYS A 4 34.12 -28.96 -8.02
CA CYS A 4 32.73 -28.72 -7.64
C CYS A 4 32.55 -27.52 -6.70
N ARG A 5 33.52 -27.24 -5.82
CA ARG A 5 33.46 -26.05 -4.94
C ARG A 5 33.63 -24.76 -5.71
N GLY A 6 34.47 -24.72 -6.75
CA GLY A 6 34.63 -23.55 -7.62
C GLY A 6 33.37 -23.24 -8.43
N LEU A 7 32.68 -24.26 -8.94
CA LEU A 7 31.46 -24.09 -9.72
C LEU A 7 30.29 -23.58 -8.86
N ILE A 8 30.15 -24.11 -7.65
CA ILE A 8 29.13 -23.65 -6.67
C ILE A 8 29.38 -22.19 -6.24
N TYR A 9 30.66 -21.86 -6.00
CA TYR A 9 31.03 -20.49 -5.64
C TYR A 9 30.73 -19.49 -6.80
N LEU A 10 31.03 -19.90 -8.04
CA LEU A 10 30.74 -19.08 -9.24
C LEU A 10 29.24 -18.89 -9.44
N LEU A 11 28.43 -19.94 -9.27
CA LEU A 11 26.97 -19.90 -9.39
C LEU A 11 26.32 -19.05 -8.31
N ILE A 12 26.85 -19.10 -7.08
CA ILE A 12 26.35 -18.23 -5.98
C ILE A 12 26.72 -16.77 -6.25
N ARG A 13 27.93 -16.52 -6.72
CA ARG A 13 28.39 -15.16 -7.04
C ARG A 13 27.63 -14.56 -8.21
N THR A 14 27.40 -15.29 -9.31
CA THR A 14 26.60 -14.80 -10.44
C THR A 14 25.14 -14.51 -10.05
N ARG A 15 24.51 -15.36 -9.22
CA ARG A 15 23.15 -15.10 -8.71
C ARG A 15 23.09 -13.89 -7.76
N LEU A 16 24.11 -13.68 -6.94
CA LEU A 16 24.20 -12.48 -6.08
C LEU A 16 24.39 -11.22 -6.92
N ASP A 17 25.25 -11.26 -7.93
CA ASP A 17 25.49 -10.15 -8.85
C ASP A 17 24.25 -9.83 -9.71
N GLU A 18 23.49 -10.82 -10.14
CA GLU A 18 22.21 -10.65 -10.84
C GLU A 18 21.13 -10.05 -9.92
N ALA A 19 21.03 -10.54 -8.67
CA ALA A 19 20.09 -10.03 -7.69
C ALA A 19 20.42 -8.58 -7.28
N GLU A 20 21.70 -8.27 -7.08
CA GLU A 20 22.17 -6.90 -6.82
C GLU A 20 21.94 -5.98 -8.01
N THR A 21 22.18 -6.46 -9.23
CA THR A 21 21.93 -5.70 -10.47
C THR A 21 20.43 -5.44 -10.65
N SER A 22 19.58 -6.43 -10.38
CA SER A 22 18.12 -6.28 -10.44
C SER A 22 17.62 -5.31 -9.39
N ALA A 23 18.09 -5.43 -8.15
CA ALA A 23 17.75 -4.50 -7.07
C ALA A 23 18.23 -3.07 -7.36
N TYR A 24 19.42 -2.91 -7.96
CA TYR A 24 19.92 -1.61 -8.37
C TYR A 24 19.07 -1.00 -9.49
N LYS A 25 18.70 -1.75 -10.51
CA LYS A 25 17.81 -1.30 -11.61
C LYS A 25 16.45 -0.89 -11.08
N LEU A 26 15.85 -1.69 -10.20
CA LEU A 26 14.57 -1.37 -9.57
C LEU A 26 14.66 -0.07 -8.76
N ARG A 27 15.73 0.09 -7.98
CA ARG A 27 15.99 1.31 -7.19
C ARG A 27 16.14 2.54 -8.07
N THR A 28 16.86 2.42 -9.18
CA THR A 28 17.05 3.52 -10.13
C THR A 28 15.73 3.92 -10.80
N ARG A 29 14.91 2.94 -11.21
CA ARG A 29 13.58 3.20 -11.77
C ARG A 29 12.66 3.93 -10.79
N GLN A 30 12.60 3.47 -9.55
CA GLN A 30 11.77 4.13 -8.52
C GLN A 30 12.28 5.54 -8.20
N LEU A 31 13.59 5.74 -8.22
CA LEU A 31 14.21 7.04 -8.03
C LEU A 31 13.80 8.01 -9.14
N VAL A 32 13.93 7.58 -10.41
CA VAL A 32 13.53 8.36 -11.56
C VAL A 32 12.03 8.66 -11.52
N ALA A 33 11.21 7.67 -11.20
CA ALA A 33 9.76 7.84 -11.08
C ALA A 33 9.40 8.87 -10.00
N ALA A 34 9.97 8.76 -8.81
CA ALA A 34 9.70 9.69 -7.70
C ALA A 34 10.16 11.13 -8.00
N THR A 35 11.26 11.32 -8.76
CA THR A 35 11.74 12.66 -9.13
C THR A 35 10.97 13.29 -10.27
N SER A 36 10.35 12.47 -11.12
CA SER A 36 9.60 12.94 -12.29
C SER A 36 8.10 13.04 -12.06
N ALA A 37 7.64 12.55 -10.90
CA ALA A 37 6.22 12.53 -10.58
C ALA A 37 5.69 13.93 -10.21
N ASP A 38 4.46 14.21 -10.62
CA ASP A 38 3.70 15.38 -10.20
C ASP A 38 3.20 15.23 -8.75
N GLY A 39 3.06 13.99 -8.27
CA GLY A 39 2.70 13.65 -6.91
C GLY A 39 3.06 12.21 -6.54
N ILE A 40 3.20 11.95 -5.25
CA ILE A 40 3.50 10.63 -4.71
C ILE A 40 2.37 10.17 -3.80
N ILE A 41 1.93 8.92 -3.98
CA ILE A 41 1.05 8.23 -3.04
C ILE A 41 1.84 7.11 -2.38
N LEU A 42 2.16 7.34 -1.12
CA LEU A 42 2.97 6.48 -0.28
C LEU A 42 2.10 5.71 0.70
N SER A 43 2.38 4.44 0.92
CA SER A 43 1.73 3.65 1.98
C SER A 43 2.54 2.41 2.32
N TYR A 44 2.30 1.83 3.48
CA TYR A 44 2.62 0.41 3.68
C TYR A 44 1.66 -0.46 2.82
N PRO A 45 2.07 -1.65 2.36
CA PRO A 45 1.13 -2.57 1.70
C PRO A 45 -0.13 -2.83 2.55
N LYS A 46 -1.28 -2.99 1.91
CA LYS A 46 -2.59 -3.24 2.57
C LYS A 46 -3.21 -2.07 3.34
N SER A 47 -2.69 -0.85 3.20
CA SER A 47 -3.24 0.37 3.83
C SER A 47 -4.28 1.10 2.96
N GLY A 48 -4.79 0.52 1.87
CA GLY A 48 -5.86 1.13 1.08
C GLY A 48 -5.40 1.88 -0.19
N ARG A 49 -4.10 1.85 -0.54
CA ARG A 49 -3.58 2.54 -1.73
C ARG A 49 -4.33 2.21 -3.01
N THR A 50 -4.59 0.92 -3.27
CA THR A 50 -5.32 0.49 -4.48
C THR A 50 -6.73 1.07 -4.54
N TRP A 51 -7.37 1.28 -3.41
CA TRP A 51 -8.68 1.92 -3.34
C TRP A 51 -8.64 3.38 -3.83
N VAL A 52 -7.69 4.16 -3.32
CA VAL A 52 -7.46 5.54 -3.77
C VAL A 52 -7.07 5.58 -5.25
N GLU A 53 -6.23 4.65 -5.70
CA GLU A 53 -5.82 4.53 -7.09
C GLU A 53 -7.00 4.22 -8.01
N THR A 54 -7.93 3.38 -7.57
CA THR A 54 -9.17 3.08 -8.31
C THR A 54 -10.08 4.30 -8.41
N MET A 55 -10.26 5.06 -7.31
CA MET A 55 -11.03 6.31 -7.34
C MET A 55 -10.41 7.34 -8.30
N LEU A 56 -9.09 7.57 -8.20
CA LEU A 56 -8.37 8.46 -9.11
C LEU A 56 -8.47 8.00 -10.57
N SER A 57 -8.34 6.70 -10.81
CA SER A 57 -8.52 6.13 -12.16
C SER A 57 -9.91 6.43 -12.70
N HIS A 58 -10.95 6.25 -11.88
CA HIS A 58 -12.33 6.45 -12.33
C HIS A 58 -12.61 7.90 -12.74
N LEU A 59 -12.01 8.89 -12.09
CA LEU A 59 -12.10 10.29 -12.52
C LEU A 59 -11.67 10.45 -13.98
N TYR A 60 -10.52 9.92 -14.33
CA TYR A 60 -9.96 10.04 -15.68
C TYR A 60 -10.59 9.09 -16.69
N VAL A 61 -11.01 7.89 -16.24
CA VAL A 61 -11.80 6.97 -17.09
C VAL A 61 -13.07 7.65 -17.60
N ARG A 62 -13.77 8.40 -16.75
CA ARG A 62 -14.93 9.21 -17.17
C ARG A 62 -14.54 10.31 -18.14
N ARG A 63 -13.48 11.06 -17.84
CA ARG A 63 -12.99 12.17 -18.66
C ARG A 63 -12.58 11.73 -20.04
N PHE A 64 -11.93 10.57 -20.18
CA PHE A 64 -11.45 10.04 -21.44
C PHE A 64 -12.44 9.11 -22.15
N GLY A 65 -13.61 8.86 -21.57
CA GLY A 65 -14.61 7.94 -22.12
C GLY A 65 -14.15 6.49 -22.20
N LEU A 66 -13.32 6.03 -21.24
CA LEU A 66 -12.80 4.68 -21.20
C LEU A 66 -13.79 3.68 -20.55
N ALA A 67 -13.47 2.39 -20.66
CA ALA A 67 -14.25 1.34 -19.98
C ALA A 67 -14.24 1.58 -18.45
N LYS A 68 -15.41 1.56 -17.82
CA LYS A 68 -15.57 1.92 -16.39
C LYS A 68 -14.76 1.04 -15.44
N THR A 69 -14.49 -0.20 -15.81
CA THR A 69 -13.74 -1.18 -15.01
C THR A 69 -12.23 -1.08 -15.21
N ARG A 70 -11.76 -0.19 -16.09
CA ARG A 70 -10.33 0.02 -16.31
C ARG A 70 -9.72 0.76 -15.13
N VAL A 71 -8.63 0.22 -14.59
CA VAL A 71 -7.74 0.89 -13.65
C VAL A 71 -6.52 1.39 -14.40
N LEU A 72 -6.24 2.69 -14.30
CA LEU A 72 -5.16 3.34 -15.05
C LEU A 72 -3.79 3.05 -14.40
N ASP A 73 -2.79 2.88 -15.23
CA ASP A 73 -1.39 3.03 -14.85
C ASP A 73 -0.97 4.49 -15.12
N PHE A 74 -0.88 5.28 -14.06
CA PHE A 74 -0.58 6.72 -14.16
C PHE A 74 0.80 7.01 -14.75
N GLN A 75 1.70 6.05 -14.81
CA GLN A 75 3.00 6.19 -15.45
C GLN A 75 2.94 5.84 -16.94
N GLU A 76 2.31 4.72 -17.29
CA GLU A 76 2.27 4.21 -18.67
C GLU A 76 1.19 4.91 -19.49
N ASP A 77 -0.03 5.09 -18.94
CA ASP A 77 -1.15 5.70 -19.64
C ASP A 77 -0.93 7.20 -19.98
N ARG A 78 -0.04 7.89 -19.26
CA ARG A 78 0.32 9.28 -19.56
C ARG A 78 0.84 9.47 -20.98
N THR A 79 1.45 8.47 -21.60
CA THR A 79 1.91 8.54 -22.98
C THR A 79 0.76 8.70 -23.96
N GLN A 80 -0.39 8.11 -23.66
CA GLN A 80 -1.62 8.18 -24.45
C GLN A 80 -2.49 9.37 -24.02
N PHE A 81 -2.49 9.71 -22.74
CA PHE A 81 -3.30 10.78 -22.13
C PHE A 81 -2.40 11.81 -21.44
N PRO A 82 -1.86 12.82 -22.19
CA PRO A 82 -0.92 13.79 -21.62
C PRO A 82 -1.49 14.64 -20.47
N GLU A 83 -2.81 14.74 -20.35
CA GLU A 83 -3.49 15.43 -19.26
C GLU A 83 -3.50 14.63 -17.95
N LEU A 84 -3.17 13.34 -18.01
CA LEU A 84 -3.07 12.49 -16.82
C LEU A 84 -1.86 12.93 -15.99
N PRO A 85 -2.04 13.29 -14.70
CA PRO A 85 -0.91 13.59 -13.84
C PRO A 85 -0.06 12.35 -13.65
N PHE A 86 1.25 12.52 -13.58
CA PHE A 86 2.12 11.43 -13.22
C PHE A 86 2.09 11.24 -11.69
N LEU A 87 1.21 10.39 -11.19
CA LEU A 87 1.16 9.99 -9.79
C LEU A 87 1.97 8.71 -9.60
N PHE A 88 2.98 8.79 -8.74
CA PHE A 88 3.84 7.66 -8.42
C PHE A 88 3.34 6.95 -7.15
N PHE A 89 2.86 5.73 -7.32
CA PHE A 89 2.37 4.89 -6.23
C PHE A 89 3.48 3.99 -5.69
N THR A 90 3.82 4.12 -4.42
CA THR A 90 4.95 3.39 -3.86
C THR A 90 4.70 2.87 -2.45
N HIS A 91 5.40 1.78 -2.12
CA HIS A 91 5.56 1.28 -0.74
C HIS A 91 6.97 1.58 -0.19
N ASP A 92 7.75 2.43 -0.87
CA ASP A 92 9.13 2.79 -0.52
C ASP A 92 9.98 1.58 -0.08
N TYR A 93 9.98 0.53 -0.89
CA TYR A 93 10.72 -0.72 -0.59
C TYR A 93 10.28 -1.43 0.71
N ALA A 94 9.05 -1.26 1.16
CA ALA A 94 8.47 -2.10 2.19
C ALA A 94 8.39 -3.56 1.68
N HIS A 95 9.55 -4.20 1.54
CA HIS A 95 9.64 -5.60 1.13
C HIS A 95 9.37 -6.48 2.34
N VAL A 96 8.16 -6.96 2.42
CA VAL A 96 7.68 -7.87 3.44
C VAL A 96 8.55 -9.13 3.57
N THR A 97 9.15 -9.57 2.47
CA THR A 97 9.88 -10.84 2.41
C THR A 97 11.31 -10.79 2.93
N SER A 98 11.96 -9.64 2.99
CA SER A 98 13.39 -9.60 3.33
C SER A 98 13.69 -9.37 4.81
N GLY A 99 12.74 -8.91 5.61
CA GLY A 99 12.93 -8.60 7.04
C GLY A 99 14.11 -7.66 7.33
N ARG A 100 14.66 -7.05 6.30
CA ARG A 100 15.76 -6.11 6.36
C ARG A 100 15.30 -4.78 5.80
N TRP A 101 14.73 -3.98 6.64
CA TRP A 101 14.71 -2.53 6.46
C TRP A 101 16.14 -2.04 6.56
N LEU A 102 16.84 -2.13 5.44
CA LEU A 102 18.16 -1.53 5.38
C LEU A 102 17.97 -0.04 5.16
N ILE A 103 18.15 0.67 6.20
CA ILE A 103 18.21 2.11 6.33
C ILE A 103 19.64 2.66 6.16
N PRO A 104 20.31 2.49 5.07
CA PRO A 104 21.39 3.42 4.76
C PRO A 104 20.93 4.47 3.76
N MET A 105 19.64 4.92 3.79
CA MET A 105 19.12 5.68 2.67
C MET A 105 18.66 7.11 2.98
N ARG A 106 19.10 7.70 4.06
CA ARG A 106 18.86 9.13 4.34
C ARG A 106 19.19 10.04 3.14
N ARG A 107 20.22 9.71 2.36
CA ARG A 107 20.62 10.49 1.17
C ARG A 107 19.73 10.27 -0.06
N ARG A 108 18.95 9.19 -0.12
CA ARG A 108 18.18 8.82 -1.33
C ARG A 108 16.74 9.32 -1.34
N ARG A 109 16.25 9.87 -0.22
CA ARG A 109 14.91 10.43 -0.11
C ARG A 109 14.82 11.93 -0.39
N LEU A 110 15.91 12.53 -0.83
CA LEU A 110 15.92 13.95 -1.24
C LEU A 110 14.90 14.27 -2.34
N HIS A 111 14.56 13.27 -3.17
CA HIS A 111 13.56 13.47 -4.22
C HIS A 111 12.12 13.53 -3.70
N PHE A 112 11.82 12.90 -2.58
CA PHE A 112 10.51 13.07 -1.94
C PHE A 112 10.31 14.49 -1.42
N ARG A 113 11.40 15.21 -1.10
CA ARG A 113 11.31 16.53 -0.47
C ARG A 113 10.59 17.58 -1.32
N ALA A 114 10.77 17.54 -2.63
CA ALA A 114 10.19 18.51 -3.56
C ALA A 114 8.82 18.08 -4.11
N THR A 115 8.50 16.78 -4.10
CA THR A 115 7.30 16.24 -4.70
C THR A 115 6.18 16.16 -3.66
N PRO A 116 4.99 16.72 -3.94
CA PRO A 116 3.83 16.60 -3.05
C PRO A 116 3.53 15.14 -2.75
N THR A 117 3.39 14.79 -1.48
CA THR A 117 3.26 13.38 -1.06
C THR A 117 2.03 13.19 -0.17
N VAL A 118 1.14 12.30 -0.58
CA VAL A 118 0.05 11.78 0.26
C VAL A 118 0.52 10.45 0.86
N MET A 119 0.51 10.37 2.19
CA MET A 119 0.77 9.12 2.90
C MET A 119 -0.55 8.53 3.39
N ILE A 120 -0.91 7.36 2.85
CA ILE A 120 -2.08 6.61 3.31
C ILE A 120 -1.62 5.66 4.40
N VAL A 121 -2.21 5.79 5.57
CA VAL A 121 -1.96 4.94 6.74
C VAL A 121 -3.22 4.19 7.13
N ARG A 122 -3.06 3.09 7.82
CA ARG A 122 -4.14 2.27 8.37
C ARG A 122 -3.71 1.72 9.72
N ASP A 123 -4.68 1.40 10.58
CA ASP A 123 -4.40 0.72 11.83
C ASP A 123 -3.39 -0.42 11.62
N PRO A 124 -2.26 -0.42 12.35
CA PRO A 124 -1.18 -1.39 12.13
C PRO A 124 -1.62 -2.84 12.34
N ILE A 125 -2.54 -3.10 13.29
CA ILE A 125 -3.02 -4.47 13.58
C ILE A 125 -3.90 -4.95 12.43
N ASP A 126 -4.85 -4.14 11.97
CA ASP A 126 -5.68 -4.45 10.79
C ASP A 126 -4.83 -4.63 9.53
N THR A 127 -3.77 -3.83 9.39
CA THR A 127 -2.83 -3.92 8.27
C THR A 127 -2.06 -5.24 8.32
N ALA A 128 -1.59 -5.68 9.52
CA ALA A 128 -0.88 -6.93 9.71
C ALA A 128 -1.77 -8.15 9.42
N VAL A 129 -3.02 -8.14 9.90
CA VAL A 129 -4.01 -9.18 9.55
C VAL A 129 -4.25 -9.23 8.04
N SER A 130 -4.44 -8.08 7.40
CA SER A 130 -4.63 -8.03 5.94
C SER A 130 -3.40 -8.52 5.17
N MET A 131 -2.19 -8.32 5.71
CA MET A 131 -0.95 -8.81 5.14
C MET A 131 -0.81 -10.33 5.28
N TYR A 132 -1.21 -10.90 6.41
CA TYR A 132 -1.26 -12.35 6.59
C TYR A 132 -2.06 -13.03 5.50
N PHE A 133 -3.30 -12.59 5.25
CA PHE A 133 -4.14 -13.16 4.21
C PHE A 133 -3.57 -12.96 2.80
N GLN A 134 -2.92 -11.83 2.54
CA GLN A 134 -2.22 -11.60 1.28
C GLN A 134 -1.13 -12.66 1.05
N LEU A 135 -0.28 -12.89 2.06
CA LEU A 135 0.87 -13.78 1.93
C LEU A 135 0.50 -15.26 1.94
N THR A 136 -0.51 -15.64 2.73
CA THR A 136 -0.91 -17.05 2.90
C THR A 136 -1.90 -17.50 1.83
N ARG A 137 -2.92 -16.69 1.52
CA ARG A 137 -4.01 -17.11 0.63
C ARG A 137 -3.80 -16.70 -0.82
N ARG A 138 -3.29 -15.48 -1.07
CA ARG A 138 -3.12 -15.00 -2.45
C ARG A 138 -1.75 -15.37 -3.04
N GLU A 139 -0.68 -15.28 -2.26
CA GLU A 139 0.69 -15.50 -2.75
C GLU A 139 1.24 -16.89 -2.42
N GLY A 140 0.61 -17.62 -1.48
CA GLY A 140 1.02 -18.97 -1.10
C GLY A 140 2.41 -19.06 -0.46
N HIS A 141 2.91 -17.96 0.11
CA HIS A 141 4.29 -17.90 0.60
C HIS A 141 4.49 -18.37 2.04
N LEU A 142 3.42 -18.47 2.84
CA LEU A 142 3.48 -18.79 4.26
C LEU A 142 2.33 -19.74 4.64
N ASN A 143 2.54 -21.05 4.53
CA ASN A 143 1.44 -22.03 4.69
C ASN A 143 1.22 -22.52 6.12
N ASP A 144 2.18 -22.36 7.05
CA ASP A 144 2.18 -23.03 8.36
C ASP A 144 2.37 -22.09 9.57
N ILE A 145 2.13 -20.80 9.42
CA ILE A 145 2.25 -19.85 10.54
C ILE A 145 0.86 -19.48 11.06
N ASP A 146 0.69 -19.54 12.38
CA ASP A 146 -0.50 -19.03 13.04
C ASP A 146 -0.67 -17.52 12.81
N LEU A 147 -1.93 -17.05 12.70
CA LEU A 147 -2.23 -15.66 12.44
C LEU A 147 -1.69 -14.72 13.53
N TYR A 148 -1.87 -15.10 14.82
CA TYR A 148 -1.41 -14.27 15.92
C TYR A 148 0.11 -14.19 15.97
N ASP A 149 0.80 -15.32 15.77
CA ASP A 149 2.25 -15.37 15.71
C ASP A 149 2.80 -14.56 14.53
N PHE A 150 2.15 -14.63 13.36
CA PHE A 150 2.51 -13.77 12.22
C PHE A 150 2.35 -12.29 12.55
N VAL A 151 1.20 -11.89 13.09
CA VAL A 151 0.93 -10.48 13.41
C VAL A 151 1.94 -9.98 14.44
N LYS A 152 2.25 -10.75 15.46
CA LYS A 152 3.14 -10.35 16.55
C LYS A 152 4.61 -10.37 16.16
N LEU A 153 5.08 -11.42 15.50
CA LEU A 153 6.49 -11.71 15.31
C LEU A 153 6.91 -11.88 13.82
N GLY A 154 5.94 -12.02 12.93
CA GLY A 154 6.19 -12.33 11.52
C GLY A 154 6.86 -11.17 10.76
N LYS A 155 7.64 -11.55 9.75
CA LYS A 155 8.14 -10.58 8.77
C LYS A 155 6.96 -10.02 7.98
N GLY A 156 6.77 -8.71 8.05
CA GLY A 156 5.58 -8.04 7.51
C GLY A 156 4.42 -7.93 8.50
N GLY A 157 4.60 -8.43 9.73
CA GLY A 157 3.70 -8.22 10.84
C GLY A 157 3.88 -6.85 11.50
N LEU A 158 3.36 -6.74 12.71
CA LEU A 158 3.17 -5.47 13.42
C LEU A 158 4.46 -4.67 13.62
N VAL A 159 5.55 -5.34 14.00
CA VAL A 159 6.85 -4.68 14.20
C VAL A 159 7.32 -3.99 12.91
N THR A 160 7.26 -4.70 11.78
CA THR A 160 7.70 -4.14 10.49
C THR A 160 6.84 -2.96 10.04
N ILE A 161 5.52 -3.03 10.28
CA ILE A 161 4.58 -1.96 9.94
C ILE A 161 4.86 -0.72 10.76
N VAL A 162 5.00 -0.88 12.10
CA VAL A 162 5.30 0.23 13.02
C VAL A 162 6.65 0.85 12.71
N GLU A 163 7.68 0.07 12.42
CA GLU A 163 8.99 0.58 11.99
C GLU A 163 8.88 1.43 10.71
N PHE A 164 8.10 0.98 9.72
CA PHE A 164 7.84 1.75 8.51
C PHE A 164 7.14 3.07 8.83
N MET A 165 6.09 3.02 9.61
CA MET A 165 5.32 4.22 9.96
C MET A 165 6.20 5.20 10.76
N ASN A 166 6.89 4.75 11.80
CA ASN A 166 7.79 5.59 12.59
C ASN A 166 8.95 6.16 11.79
N PHE A 167 9.45 5.40 10.81
CA PHE A 167 10.43 5.94 9.88
C PHE A 167 9.85 7.14 9.11
N TRP A 168 8.67 6.98 8.51
CA TRP A 168 8.05 8.04 7.73
C TRP A 168 7.54 9.20 8.59
N ALA A 169 7.11 8.98 9.84
CA ALA A 169 6.82 10.05 10.79
C ALA A 169 7.99 11.04 10.93
N ARG A 170 9.22 10.52 10.95
CA ARG A 170 10.44 11.35 11.03
C ARG A 170 10.84 12.01 9.70
N GLU A 171 10.50 11.41 8.56
CA GLU A 171 10.89 11.93 7.25
C GLU A 171 9.85 12.92 6.65
N LEU A 172 8.55 12.72 6.92
CA LEU A 172 7.47 13.56 6.40
C LEU A 172 7.66 15.06 6.65
N PRO A 173 8.09 15.54 7.84
CA PRO A 173 8.32 16.97 8.06
C PRO A 173 9.38 17.60 7.15
N SER A 174 10.22 16.77 6.49
CA SER A 174 11.21 17.24 5.51
C SER A 174 10.64 17.39 4.09
N ILE A 175 9.43 16.91 3.84
CA ILE A 175 8.72 17.01 2.55
C ILE A 175 7.97 18.33 2.54
N HIS A 176 8.21 19.15 1.52
CA HIS A 176 7.67 20.52 1.42
C HIS A 176 6.13 20.54 1.52
N ARG A 177 5.45 19.60 0.84
CA ARG A 177 4.00 19.42 0.90
C ARG A 177 3.69 17.95 1.15
N HIS A 178 3.08 17.64 2.27
CA HIS A 178 2.62 16.29 2.59
C HIS A 178 1.25 16.31 3.25
N LEU A 179 0.51 15.23 3.05
CA LEU A 179 -0.81 14.99 3.63
C LEU A 179 -0.83 13.56 4.16
N ILE A 180 -1.26 13.38 5.41
CA ILE A 180 -1.52 12.06 5.98
C ILE A 180 -3.02 11.80 5.88
N VAL A 181 -3.39 10.67 5.28
CA VAL A 181 -4.78 10.24 5.15
C VAL A 181 -4.93 8.88 5.82
N ARG A 182 -5.81 8.78 6.80
CA ARG A 182 -6.12 7.53 7.46
C ARG A 182 -7.15 6.75 6.66
N TYR A 183 -6.90 5.45 6.50
CA TYR A 183 -7.84 4.54 5.85
C TYR A 183 -9.23 4.59 6.49
N GLU A 184 -9.27 4.70 7.80
CA GLU A 184 -10.50 4.76 8.60
C GLU A 184 -11.32 6.02 8.30
N GLU A 185 -10.64 7.16 8.14
CA GLU A 185 -11.30 8.42 7.75
C GLU A 185 -11.79 8.36 6.30
N LEU A 186 -10.97 7.80 5.40
CA LEU A 186 -11.38 7.58 4.02
C LEU A 186 -12.58 6.62 3.94
N PHE A 187 -12.67 5.64 4.84
CA PHE A 187 -13.78 4.70 4.91
C PHE A 187 -15.06 5.35 5.45
N THR A 188 -14.97 6.15 6.49
CA THR A 188 -16.13 6.81 7.13
C THR A 188 -16.62 8.03 6.38
N SER A 189 -15.72 8.78 5.74
CA SER A 189 -16.01 10.02 5.01
C SER A 189 -15.33 10.02 3.63
N PRO A 190 -15.64 9.04 2.74
CA PRO A 190 -14.89 8.84 1.51
C PRO A 190 -14.93 10.04 0.57
N LEU A 191 -16.08 10.72 0.45
CA LEU A 191 -16.21 11.89 -0.43
C LEU A 191 -15.34 13.07 0.03
N GLU A 192 -15.34 13.35 1.33
CA GLU A 192 -14.55 14.43 1.92
C GLU A 192 -13.05 14.13 1.77
N LYS A 193 -12.62 12.95 2.21
CA LYS A 193 -11.19 12.56 2.22
C LYS A 193 -10.61 12.32 0.83
N PHE A 194 -11.40 11.78 -0.07
CA PHE A 194 -10.97 11.67 -1.46
C PHE A 194 -10.91 13.04 -2.14
N GLY A 195 -11.86 13.91 -1.89
CA GLY A 195 -11.84 15.32 -2.35
C GLY A 195 -10.61 16.06 -1.83
N GLU A 196 -10.20 15.84 -0.57
CA GLU A 196 -8.98 16.40 0.02
C GLU A 196 -7.72 15.93 -0.73
N ILE A 197 -7.64 14.64 -1.10
CA ILE A 197 -6.52 14.08 -1.90
C ILE A 197 -6.48 14.73 -3.29
N VAL A 198 -7.62 14.82 -3.97
CA VAL A 198 -7.74 15.43 -5.31
C VAL A 198 -7.29 16.88 -5.27
N HIS A 199 -7.80 17.65 -4.31
CA HIS A 199 -7.42 19.05 -4.11
C HIS A 199 -5.94 19.22 -3.75
N PHE A 200 -5.39 18.35 -2.91
CA PHE A 200 -3.98 18.36 -2.50
C PHE A 200 -3.04 18.25 -3.70
N PHE A 201 -3.38 17.44 -4.69
CA PHE A 201 -2.59 17.32 -5.92
C PHE A 201 -2.90 18.43 -6.95
N GLY A 202 -3.84 19.32 -6.69
CA GLY A 202 -4.26 20.35 -7.64
C GLY A 202 -5.00 19.80 -8.85
N ILE A 203 -5.65 18.66 -8.70
CA ILE A 203 -6.44 18.02 -9.76
C ILE A 203 -7.82 18.67 -9.76
N GLU A 204 -8.18 19.31 -10.89
CA GLU A 204 -9.48 19.97 -11.06
C GLU A 204 -10.48 19.01 -11.69
N PHE A 205 -11.57 18.72 -10.96
CA PHE A 205 -12.72 17.95 -11.41
C PHE A 205 -14.01 18.55 -10.83
N ASP A 206 -15.10 18.30 -11.54
CA ASP A 206 -16.41 18.63 -11.03
C ASP A 206 -16.74 17.77 -9.78
N PRO A 207 -17.42 18.33 -8.78
CA PRO A 207 -17.84 17.58 -7.58
C PRO A 207 -18.64 16.31 -7.90
N GLU A 208 -19.43 16.31 -8.99
CA GLU A 208 -20.18 15.15 -9.46
C GLU A 208 -19.26 14.00 -9.91
N ASP A 209 -18.12 14.30 -10.53
CA ASP A 209 -17.15 13.28 -10.95
C ASP A 209 -16.42 12.69 -9.74
N VAL A 210 -16.11 13.51 -8.74
CA VAL A 210 -15.51 13.05 -7.48
C VAL A 210 -16.50 12.11 -6.76
N GLN A 211 -17.78 12.50 -6.69
CA GLN A 211 -18.82 11.65 -6.13
C GLN A 211 -18.98 10.34 -6.90
N ALA A 212 -19.01 10.39 -8.23
CA ALA A 212 -19.10 9.19 -9.06
C ALA A 212 -17.91 8.24 -8.87
N ALA A 213 -16.69 8.78 -8.68
CA ALA A 213 -15.50 7.97 -8.40
C ALA A 213 -15.60 7.26 -7.04
N VAL A 214 -16.10 7.94 -6.02
CA VAL A 214 -16.34 7.37 -4.69
C VAL A 214 -17.41 6.28 -4.75
N GLU A 215 -18.54 6.54 -5.44
CA GLU A 215 -19.61 5.57 -5.61
C GLU A 215 -19.14 4.31 -6.35
N PHE A 216 -18.36 4.48 -7.43
CA PHE A 216 -17.78 3.35 -8.17
C PHE A 216 -16.86 2.52 -7.28
N ALA A 217 -16.04 3.16 -6.46
CA ALA A 217 -15.06 2.51 -5.61
C ALA A 217 -15.63 2.03 -4.25
N ARG A 218 -16.94 2.01 -4.07
CA ARG A 218 -17.55 1.41 -2.87
C ARG A 218 -17.15 -0.03 -2.71
N PHE A 219 -16.98 -0.44 -1.47
CA PHE A 219 -16.50 -1.77 -1.12
C PHE A 219 -17.31 -2.87 -1.81
N GLU A 220 -18.62 -2.80 -1.73
CA GLU A 220 -19.53 -3.79 -2.29
C GLU A 220 -19.38 -3.91 -3.81
N ASN A 221 -19.33 -2.77 -4.51
CA ASN A 221 -19.15 -2.72 -5.95
C ASN A 221 -17.79 -3.28 -6.38
N LEU A 222 -16.70 -2.88 -5.71
CA LEU A 222 -15.37 -3.39 -6.04
C LEU A 222 -15.24 -4.89 -5.76
N GLN A 223 -15.86 -5.39 -4.69
CA GLN A 223 -15.86 -6.80 -4.37
C GLN A 223 -16.64 -7.61 -5.42
N GLU A 224 -17.80 -7.12 -5.87
CA GLU A 224 -18.57 -7.74 -6.94
C GLU A 224 -17.80 -7.78 -8.25
N LEU A 225 -17.19 -6.66 -8.64
CA LEU A 225 -16.40 -6.57 -9.87
C LEU A 225 -15.14 -7.48 -9.80
N GLU A 226 -14.51 -7.59 -8.63
CA GLU A 226 -13.37 -8.50 -8.44
C GLU A 226 -13.83 -9.96 -8.51
N LYS A 227 -14.94 -10.32 -7.85
CA LYS A 227 -15.52 -11.67 -7.90
C LYS A 227 -15.92 -12.07 -9.32
N ALA A 228 -16.42 -11.13 -10.11
CA ALA A 228 -16.78 -11.34 -11.51
C ALA A 228 -15.56 -11.37 -12.46
N GLY A 229 -14.36 -10.99 -11.98
CA GLY A 229 -13.16 -10.84 -12.82
C GLY A 229 -13.27 -9.71 -13.84
N GLU A 230 -14.08 -8.68 -13.55
CA GLU A 230 -14.33 -7.56 -14.46
C GLU A 230 -13.33 -6.41 -14.31
N LEU A 231 -12.55 -6.35 -13.21
CA LEU A 231 -11.54 -5.32 -13.02
C LEU A 231 -10.33 -5.63 -13.90
N SER A 232 -10.08 -4.80 -14.90
CA SER A 232 -9.00 -4.97 -15.87
C SER A 232 -7.65 -4.52 -15.29
N ASP A 233 -7.17 -5.20 -14.25
CA ASP A 233 -5.90 -4.87 -13.61
C ASP A 233 -5.32 -6.07 -12.84
N TRP A 234 -4.02 -6.30 -12.97
CA TRP A 234 -3.27 -7.38 -12.32
C TRP A 234 -3.30 -7.34 -10.78
N ARG A 235 -3.64 -6.20 -10.20
CA ARG A 235 -3.77 -6.01 -8.75
C ARG A 235 -4.99 -6.71 -8.15
N PHE A 236 -5.97 -7.05 -8.99
CA PHE A 236 -7.16 -7.81 -8.64
C PHE A 236 -7.03 -9.26 -9.10
N SER A 237 -8.00 -10.09 -8.80
CA SER A 237 -7.97 -11.50 -9.20
C SER A 237 -8.19 -11.66 -10.71
N ASP A 238 -7.44 -12.56 -11.37
CA ASP A 238 -7.53 -12.80 -12.81
C ASP A 238 -8.76 -13.65 -13.23
N GLY A 239 -9.74 -13.79 -12.39
CA GLY A 239 -10.96 -14.58 -12.68
C GLY A 239 -11.90 -14.67 -11.49
N ALA A 240 -13.07 -15.29 -11.73
CA ALA A 240 -14.08 -15.47 -10.71
C ALA A 240 -13.53 -16.24 -9.50
N VAL A 241 -13.51 -15.60 -8.34
CA VAL A 241 -13.00 -16.16 -7.09
C VAL A 241 -14.16 -16.39 -6.14
N ASN A 242 -14.37 -17.65 -5.76
CA ASN A 242 -15.43 -18.03 -4.82
C ASN A 242 -15.01 -17.94 -3.34
N ASP A 243 -13.72 -17.77 -3.06
CA ASP A 243 -13.19 -17.68 -1.70
C ASP A 243 -12.83 -16.22 -1.38
N GLU A 244 -13.56 -15.63 -0.44
CA GLU A 244 -13.39 -14.24 -0.04
C GLU A 244 -11.99 -13.93 0.53
N ASP A 245 -11.31 -14.91 1.11
CA ASP A 245 -9.96 -14.75 1.64
C ASP A 245 -8.89 -14.57 0.54
N HIS A 246 -9.21 -14.91 -0.72
CA HIS A 246 -8.37 -14.68 -1.89
C HIS A 246 -8.60 -13.31 -2.55
N LEU A 247 -9.65 -12.58 -2.18
CA LEU A 247 -9.95 -11.28 -2.76
C LEU A 247 -8.99 -10.19 -2.26
N LYS A 248 -8.67 -9.24 -3.13
CA LYS A 248 -8.01 -7.98 -2.76
C LYS A 248 -8.92 -7.15 -1.86
N VAL A 249 -10.20 -7.08 -2.23
CA VAL A 249 -11.29 -6.40 -1.52
C VAL A 249 -11.99 -7.42 -0.61
N ARG A 250 -11.30 -7.82 0.49
CA ARG A 250 -11.72 -8.95 1.32
C ARG A 250 -12.90 -8.64 2.26
N ARG A 251 -12.73 -7.69 3.18
CA ARG A 251 -13.73 -7.43 4.24
C ARG A 251 -14.09 -5.95 4.43
N GLY A 252 -13.18 -5.01 4.11
CA GLY A 252 -13.42 -3.58 4.26
C GLY A 252 -13.84 -3.15 5.67
N LYS A 253 -13.37 -3.84 6.74
CA LYS A 253 -13.79 -3.61 8.12
C LYS A 253 -12.71 -2.87 8.89
N ILE A 254 -13.10 -1.82 9.62
CA ILE A 254 -12.26 -1.14 10.61
C ILE A 254 -12.30 -1.93 11.91
N GLY A 255 -11.14 -2.11 12.56
CA GLY A 255 -11.04 -2.92 13.78
C GLY A 255 -11.33 -4.40 13.54
N GLY A 256 -11.17 -4.86 12.30
CA GLY A 256 -11.48 -6.24 11.92
C GLY A 256 -10.64 -7.29 12.61
N TYR A 257 -9.50 -6.90 13.20
CA TYR A 257 -8.64 -7.80 13.97
C TYR A 257 -9.32 -8.37 15.23
N HIS A 258 -10.30 -7.67 15.82
CA HIS A 258 -11.08 -8.17 16.95
C HIS A 258 -11.87 -9.44 16.64
N ASP A 259 -12.14 -9.74 15.36
CA ASP A 259 -12.84 -10.97 14.97
C ASP A 259 -11.93 -12.20 14.98
N TYR A 260 -10.62 -12.01 15.14
CA TYR A 260 -9.61 -13.07 15.04
C TYR A 260 -8.89 -13.35 16.35
N PHE A 261 -8.85 -12.38 17.27
CA PHE A 261 -8.05 -12.45 18.49
C PHE A 261 -8.90 -12.40 19.74
N SER A 262 -8.41 -13.06 20.81
CA SER A 262 -9.02 -12.91 22.12
C SER A 262 -8.85 -11.50 22.67
N VAL A 263 -9.62 -11.15 23.71
CA VAL A 263 -9.51 -9.84 24.37
C VAL A 263 -8.09 -9.59 24.88
N GLU A 264 -7.45 -10.61 25.44
CA GLU A 264 -6.07 -10.53 25.96
C GLU A 264 -5.06 -10.33 24.83
N GLN A 265 -5.23 -11.03 23.71
CA GLN A 265 -4.40 -10.88 22.53
C GLN A 265 -4.55 -9.49 21.89
N CYS A 266 -5.78 -9.00 21.78
CA CYS A 266 -6.03 -7.62 21.32
C CYS A 266 -5.33 -6.61 22.21
N ALA A 267 -5.52 -6.71 23.53
CA ALA A 267 -4.90 -5.80 24.50
C ALA A 267 -3.37 -5.82 24.44
N GLU A 268 -2.76 -6.99 24.22
CA GLU A 268 -1.30 -7.08 24.04
C GLU A 268 -0.82 -6.35 22.78
N LEU A 269 -1.48 -6.57 21.64
CA LEU A 269 -1.13 -5.94 20.36
C LEU A 269 -1.33 -4.42 20.42
N GLU A 270 -2.45 -3.99 20.97
CA GLU A 270 -2.80 -2.57 21.15
C GLU A 270 -1.79 -1.86 22.04
N LYS A 271 -1.46 -2.46 23.20
CA LYS A 271 -0.43 -1.93 24.11
C LYS A 271 0.92 -1.76 23.42
N PHE A 272 1.30 -2.70 22.56
CA PHE A 272 2.53 -2.56 21.78
C PHE A 272 2.47 -1.35 20.84
N VAL A 273 1.37 -1.20 20.10
CA VAL A 273 1.20 -0.07 19.18
C VAL A 273 1.21 1.26 19.93
N ASP A 274 0.47 1.36 21.04
CA ASP A 274 0.39 2.57 21.84
C ASP A 274 1.75 2.98 22.45
N ALA A 275 2.57 1.98 22.80
CA ALA A 275 3.89 2.23 23.37
C ALA A 275 4.95 2.64 22.35
N VAL A 276 4.80 2.26 21.07
CA VAL A 276 5.91 2.33 20.10
C VAL A 276 5.60 3.17 18.86
N LEU A 277 4.32 3.27 18.46
CA LEU A 277 3.95 4.01 17.26
C LEU A 277 4.00 5.52 17.51
N ASP A 278 4.53 6.26 16.54
CA ASP A 278 4.54 7.73 16.57
C ASP A 278 3.12 8.29 16.64
N PRO A 279 2.81 9.20 17.57
CA PRO A 279 1.47 9.74 17.77
C PRO A 279 0.93 10.57 16.60
N VAL A 280 1.76 10.99 15.66
CA VAL A 280 1.34 11.79 14.49
C VAL A 280 0.23 11.12 13.68
N TYR A 281 0.12 9.80 13.74
CA TYR A 281 -0.88 9.04 13.01
C TYR A 281 -2.23 8.92 13.74
N GLY A 282 -2.30 9.30 15.01
CA GLY A 282 -3.53 9.25 15.80
C GLY A 282 -4.04 7.83 16.10
N TYR A 283 -3.15 6.81 16.04
CA TYR A 283 -3.42 5.45 16.50
C TYR A 283 -2.75 5.27 17.86
N GLY A 284 -3.38 5.64 18.90
CA GLY A 284 -2.85 5.55 20.26
C GLY A 284 -3.99 5.64 21.23
N GLU A 285 -3.79 6.34 22.35
CA GLU A 285 -4.78 6.53 23.43
C GLU A 285 -6.17 6.86 22.86
N GLY A 286 -7.19 6.09 23.26
CA GLY A 286 -8.59 6.25 22.84
C GLY A 286 -9.09 5.24 21.80
N ARG A 287 -8.41 4.11 21.58
CA ARG A 287 -8.92 3.02 20.71
C ARG A 287 -10.20 2.38 21.25
N SER A 288 -10.37 2.36 22.56
CA SER A 288 -11.54 1.76 23.23
C SER A 288 -12.88 2.44 22.95
N ASP A 289 -12.87 3.63 22.36
CA ASP A 289 -14.07 4.45 22.10
C ASP A 289 -14.46 4.48 20.60
N ARG A 290 -13.93 3.55 19.78
CA ARG A 290 -14.19 3.56 18.34
C ARG A 290 -14.91 2.31 17.86
#